data_7322107faba9c4efcba87ef58a3661ad
#
_entry.id   7322107faba9c4efcba87ef58a3661ad
#
_cell.length_a   1.000
_cell.length_b   1.000
_cell.length_c   1.000
_cell.angle_alpha   90.00
_cell.angle_beta   90.00
_cell.angle_gamma   90.00
#
_symmetry.space_group_name_H-M   'P 1'
#
loop_
_entity.id
_entity.type
_entity.pdbx_description
1 polymer ?
#
loop_
_entity_poly.entity_id
_entity_poly.type
_entity_poly.pdbx_seq_one_letter_code
_entity_poly.pdbx_strand_id
1 'polypeptide(L)'
;MPTQDQILTALAAVTLPAQSLRAPTSPFDIPLYAGDLPGAPRSTAPEVFVQIKGDPIARVTHVQVPDMRVFLPPKSLATGAAIVILPGGGYSILAIDHEGWAIARWLNGIGVAALVVKYRVSATETDKYRFPVPLLDARQAMRLVRANAAAWGVDATRVGVMGFSAGGHLASMTLTMAADSLAGEHAGTLAGKSHTPNFGVLVYPVISMHEAWGHRGSSDNLAGTSATPAQRQQLSTELRVTTATPPTFLVATQDDDAVPVQNSIAFYQAMTAHKVPGELHIWEKGGHGFGMLADRGAAARDWLPALAVWMRARGLLVRR
;
A
#
# COMPACT_ATOMS: atom_id res chain seq x y z
N MET A 1 -5.18 -29.36 11.59
CA MET A 1 -4.58 -28.07 11.16
C MET A 1 -3.38 -28.44 10.31
N PRO A 2 -3.15 -27.79 9.16
CA PRO A 2 -1.94 -28.07 8.38
C PRO A 2 -0.73 -27.67 9.21
N THR A 3 0.34 -28.47 9.13
CA THR A 3 1.61 -28.20 9.79
C THR A 3 2.31 -26.99 9.14
N GLN A 4 3.27 -26.38 9.84
CA GLN A 4 4.06 -25.26 9.32
C GLN A 4 4.75 -25.60 7.99
N ASP A 5 5.23 -26.84 7.84
CA ASP A 5 5.87 -27.34 6.61
C ASP A 5 4.86 -27.50 5.44
N GLN A 6 3.63 -27.90 5.71
CA GLN A 6 2.58 -27.97 4.68
C GLN A 6 2.18 -26.58 4.18
N ILE A 7 2.23 -25.57 5.05
CA ILE A 7 1.96 -24.17 4.68
C ILE A 7 3.13 -23.60 3.87
N LEU A 8 4.37 -23.86 4.28
CA LEU A 8 5.58 -23.43 3.57
C LEU A 8 5.67 -24.11 2.19
N THR A 9 5.32 -25.40 2.09
CA THR A 9 5.27 -26.12 0.81
C THR A 9 4.17 -25.59 -0.11
N ALA A 10 3.01 -25.25 0.41
CA ALA A 10 1.94 -24.61 -0.36
C ALA A 10 2.30 -23.19 -0.82
N LEU A 11 3.08 -22.45 -0.01
CA LEU A 11 3.57 -21.11 -0.35
C LEU A 11 4.72 -21.15 -1.40
N ALA A 12 5.58 -22.19 -1.36
CA ALA A 12 6.65 -22.39 -2.34
C ALA A 12 6.14 -22.88 -3.70
N ALA A 13 4.94 -23.49 -3.75
CA ALA A 13 4.35 -24.05 -4.97
C ALA A 13 3.58 -23.03 -5.82
N VAL A 14 3.48 -21.74 -5.42
CA VAL A 14 2.86 -20.70 -6.23
C VAL A 14 3.86 -20.21 -7.28
N THR A 15 4.14 -21.03 -8.27
CA THR A 15 4.75 -20.61 -9.54
C THR A 15 3.69 -19.83 -10.31
N LEU A 16 3.85 -18.50 -10.35
CA LEU A 16 2.96 -17.64 -11.12
C LEU A 16 3.28 -17.84 -12.62
N PRO A 17 2.29 -18.23 -13.46
CA PRO A 17 2.49 -18.24 -14.88
C PRO A 17 2.77 -16.81 -15.36
N ALA A 18 3.74 -16.65 -16.25
CA ALA A 18 4.00 -15.40 -16.96
C ALA A 18 2.75 -15.02 -17.76
N GLN A 19 1.89 -14.18 -17.20
CA GLN A 19 0.73 -13.63 -17.92
C GLN A 19 1.14 -12.34 -18.60
N SER A 20 0.86 -12.25 -19.90
CA SER A 20 1.06 -11.06 -20.71
C SER A 20 0.39 -9.85 -20.07
N LEU A 21 1.18 -8.83 -19.79
CA LEU A 21 0.75 -7.56 -19.21
C LEU A 21 0.02 -6.75 -20.31
N ARG A 22 -1.22 -7.09 -20.62
CA ARG A 22 -2.10 -6.18 -21.35
C ARG A 22 -2.67 -5.15 -20.39
N ALA A 23 -2.73 -3.90 -20.84
CA ALA A 23 -3.44 -2.82 -20.14
C ALA A 23 -4.83 -3.32 -19.72
N PRO A 24 -5.21 -3.15 -18.46
CA PRO A 24 -6.45 -3.72 -17.97
C PRO A 24 -7.67 -2.94 -18.44
N THR A 25 -8.41 -3.52 -19.35
CA THR A 25 -9.85 -3.33 -19.45
C THR A 25 -10.52 -4.53 -18.77
N SER A 26 -10.34 -4.65 -17.47
CA SER A 26 -10.94 -5.75 -16.71
C SER A 26 -12.25 -5.29 -16.11
N PRO A 27 -13.33 -6.10 -16.17
CA PRO A 27 -14.58 -5.81 -15.47
C PRO A 27 -14.42 -5.81 -13.94
N PHE A 28 -13.23 -6.07 -13.43
CA PHE A 28 -12.88 -6.03 -12.01
C PHE A 28 -12.27 -4.70 -11.55
N ASP A 29 -12.05 -3.74 -12.47
CA ASP A 29 -11.55 -2.42 -12.11
C ASP A 29 -12.73 -1.53 -11.71
N ILE A 30 -12.72 -1.03 -10.47
CA ILE A 30 -13.79 -0.23 -9.89
C ILE A 30 -13.28 1.20 -9.75
N PRO A 31 -13.92 2.20 -10.41
CA PRO A 31 -13.58 3.60 -10.19
C PRO A 31 -13.74 3.98 -8.72
N LEU A 32 -12.80 4.75 -8.17
CA LEU A 32 -12.92 5.21 -6.78
C LEU A 32 -14.05 6.23 -6.61
N TYR A 33 -14.39 6.98 -7.67
CA TYR A 33 -15.39 8.01 -7.66
C TYR A 33 -16.38 7.82 -8.83
N ALA A 34 -17.67 7.97 -8.55
CA ALA A 34 -18.73 7.86 -9.56
C ALA A 34 -18.92 9.13 -10.37
N GLY A 35 -18.29 10.24 -10.01
CA GLY A 35 -18.44 11.56 -10.63
C GLY A 35 -17.14 12.36 -10.59
N ASP A 36 -17.25 13.62 -10.17
CA ASP A 36 -16.12 14.54 -10.11
C ASP A 36 -15.03 14.06 -9.16
N LEU A 37 -13.78 14.31 -9.55
CA LEU A 37 -12.62 13.92 -8.77
C LEU A 37 -12.30 15.00 -7.72
N PRO A 38 -12.21 14.64 -6.42
CA PRO A 38 -11.90 15.61 -5.38
C PRO A 38 -10.44 16.06 -5.43
N GLY A 39 -10.17 17.26 -4.94
CA GLY A 39 -8.84 17.76 -4.60
C GLY A 39 -8.02 18.32 -5.77
N ALA A 40 -8.25 17.91 -7.01
CA ALA A 40 -7.58 18.47 -8.19
C ALA A 40 -8.34 18.13 -9.48
N PRO A 41 -8.30 19.01 -10.49
CA PRO A 41 -8.84 18.71 -11.81
C PRO A 41 -8.07 17.56 -12.47
N ARG A 42 -8.68 16.93 -13.48
CA ARG A 42 -7.97 15.96 -14.33
C ARG A 42 -6.82 16.64 -15.06
N SER A 43 -5.68 15.94 -15.09
CA SER A 43 -4.61 16.26 -16.02
C SER A 43 -5.03 15.95 -17.45
N THR A 44 -4.41 16.61 -18.42
CA THR A 44 -4.60 16.33 -19.86
C THR A 44 -3.62 15.28 -20.39
N ALA A 45 -2.58 14.94 -19.63
CA ALA A 45 -1.60 13.94 -20.03
C ALA A 45 -2.23 12.53 -19.99
N PRO A 46 -2.12 11.72 -21.05
CA PRO A 46 -2.69 10.38 -21.06
C PRO A 46 -1.99 9.46 -20.05
N GLU A 47 -2.75 8.57 -19.43
CA GLU A 47 -2.21 7.50 -18.61
C GLU A 47 -1.36 6.57 -19.47
N VAL A 48 -0.17 6.22 -18.99
CA VAL A 48 0.81 5.42 -19.74
C VAL A 48 1.22 4.19 -18.92
N PHE A 49 1.11 3.02 -19.54
CA PHE A 49 1.72 1.79 -19.04
C PHE A 49 3.12 1.65 -19.64
N VAL A 50 4.12 1.50 -18.76
CA VAL A 50 5.52 1.40 -19.14
C VAL A 50 6.05 0.04 -18.73
N GLN A 51 6.52 -0.72 -19.73
CA GLN A 51 7.30 -1.94 -19.53
C GLN A 51 8.65 -1.74 -20.22
N ILE A 52 9.72 -1.63 -19.44
CA ILE A 52 11.07 -1.49 -19.96
C ILE A 52 11.59 -2.88 -20.34
N LYS A 53 12.14 -3.03 -21.56
CA LYS A 53 12.71 -4.30 -22.01
C LYS A 53 13.82 -4.77 -21.05
N GLY A 54 13.67 -5.98 -20.51
CA GLY A 54 14.62 -6.57 -19.56
C GLY A 54 14.37 -6.17 -18.09
N ASP A 55 13.44 -5.28 -17.83
CA ASP A 55 12.96 -4.96 -16.48
C ASP A 55 11.67 -5.75 -16.21
N PRO A 56 11.62 -6.57 -15.14
CA PRO A 56 10.43 -7.37 -14.83
C PRO A 56 9.26 -6.52 -14.30
N ILE A 57 9.46 -5.23 -14.04
CA ILE A 57 8.49 -4.36 -13.37
C ILE A 57 7.65 -3.58 -14.37
N ALA A 58 6.33 -3.83 -14.38
CA ALA A 58 5.39 -2.97 -15.08
C ALA A 58 5.01 -1.75 -14.21
N ARG A 59 5.00 -0.59 -14.85
CA ARG A 59 4.70 0.69 -14.21
C ARG A 59 3.53 1.37 -14.89
N VAL A 60 2.76 2.11 -14.12
CA VAL A 60 1.77 3.05 -14.67
C VAL A 60 2.09 4.46 -14.18
N THR A 61 1.95 5.43 -15.06
CA THR A 61 2.18 6.85 -14.77
C THR A 61 1.07 7.72 -15.34
N HIS A 62 1.03 8.99 -14.95
CA HIS A 62 -0.03 9.93 -15.32
C HIS A 62 -1.43 9.42 -14.95
N VAL A 63 -1.54 8.76 -13.79
CA VAL A 63 -2.83 8.27 -13.32
C VAL A 63 -3.74 9.43 -12.99
N GLN A 64 -4.81 9.58 -13.78
CA GLN A 64 -5.77 10.67 -13.67
C GLN A 64 -7.12 10.20 -13.16
N VAL A 65 -7.47 8.96 -13.50
CA VAL A 65 -8.71 8.33 -13.07
C VAL A 65 -8.34 7.23 -12.09
N PRO A 66 -8.48 7.50 -10.78
CA PRO A 66 -8.14 6.51 -9.78
C PRO A 66 -9.19 5.40 -9.76
N ASP A 67 -8.71 4.18 -9.76
CA ASP A 67 -9.52 2.96 -9.67
C ASP A 67 -8.87 1.94 -8.74
N MET A 68 -9.58 0.86 -8.46
CA MET A 68 -9.00 -0.28 -7.76
C MET A 68 -9.38 -1.58 -8.45
N ARG A 69 -8.43 -2.50 -8.52
CA ARG A 69 -8.66 -3.87 -8.96
C ARG A 69 -8.92 -4.77 -7.77
N VAL A 70 -10.02 -5.52 -7.85
CA VAL A 70 -10.47 -6.42 -6.79
C VAL A 70 -9.99 -7.83 -7.06
N PHE A 71 -9.33 -8.43 -6.07
CA PHE A 71 -8.88 -9.82 -6.04
C PHE A 71 -9.54 -10.52 -4.85
N LEU A 72 -10.47 -11.42 -5.13
CA LEU A 72 -11.16 -12.20 -4.09
C LEU A 72 -10.58 -13.60 -4.01
N PRO A 73 -10.33 -14.14 -2.81
CA PRO A 73 -9.91 -15.51 -2.64
C PRO A 73 -11.06 -16.47 -2.99
N PRO A 74 -10.75 -17.73 -3.33
CA PRO A 74 -11.78 -18.77 -3.40
C PRO A 74 -12.61 -18.80 -2.11
N LYS A 75 -13.92 -18.94 -2.23
CA LYS A 75 -14.83 -18.95 -1.06
C LYS A 75 -14.42 -19.97 0.01
N SER A 76 -13.87 -21.13 -0.41
CA SER A 76 -13.38 -22.18 0.48
C SER A 76 -12.14 -21.76 1.30
N LEU A 77 -11.42 -20.73 0.89
CA LEU A 77 -10.24 -20.20 1.60
C LEU A 77 -10.55 -18.90 2.35
N ALA A 78 -11.60 -18.18 1.96
CA ALA A 78 -11.88 -16.85 2.45
C ALA A 78 -11.90 -16.76 3.99
N THR A 79 -11.11 -15.82 4.53
CA THR A 79 -11.01 -15.58 5.98
C THR A 79 -11.88 -14.40 6.43
N GLY A 80 -12.40 -13.62 5.48
CA GLY A 80 -13.09 -12.36 5.73
C GLY A 80 -12.14 -11.16 5.92
N ALA A 81 -10.83 -11.36 6.04
CA ALA A 81 -9.88 -10.25 6.04
C ALA A 81 -9.69 -9.67 4.64
N ALA A 82 -9.43 -8.35 4.56
CA ALA A 82 -9.12 -7.67 3.31
C ALA A 82 -7.96 -6.68 3.50
N ILE A 83 -7.20 -6.45 2.43
CA ILE A 83 -6.09 -5.49 2.40
C ILE A 83 -6.22 -4.60 1.16
N VAL A 84 -6.24 -3.28 1.40
CA VAL A 84 -6.06 -2.26 0.35
C VAL A 84 -4.57 -2.09 0.11
N ILE A 85 -4.11 -2.31 -1.13
CA ILE A 85 -2.70 -2.28 -1.51
C ILE A 85 -2.40 -1.00 -2.27
N LEU A 86 -1.38 -0.29 -1.82
CA LEU A 86 -0.89 0.97 -2.37
C LEU A 86 0.54 0.75 -2.92
N PRO A 87 0.72 0.54 -4.24
CA PRO A 87 2.03 0.35 -4.84
C PRO A 87 2.95 1.55 -4.67
N GLY A 88 4.27 1.32 -4.69
CA GLY A 88 5.29 2.37 -4.66
C GLY A 88 5.52 3.03 -6.02
N GLY A 89 6.50 3.93 -6.04
CA GLY A 89 6.92 4.64 -7.25
C GLY A 89 7.13 6.14 -7.06
N GLY A 90 7.52 6.57 -5.86
CA GLY A 90 7.94 7.95 -5.58
C GLY A 90 6.85 9.01 -5.76
N TYR A 91 5.57 8.66 -5.78
CA TYR A 91 4.45 9.53 -6.16
C TYR A 91 4.50 10.04 -7.61
N SER A 92 5.29 9.42 -8.48
CA SER A 92 5.35 9.75 -9.90
C SER A 92 4.92 8.61 -10.81
N ILE A 93 5.10 7.37 -10.38
CA ILE A 93 4.64 6.15 -11.06
C ILE A 93 4.00 5.22 -10.03
N LEU A 94 3.40 4.12 -10.49
CA LEU A 94 3.00 2.98 -9.65
C LEU A 94 3.63 1.70 -10.20
N ALA A 95 4.38 0.99 -9.37
CA ALA A 95 4.97 -0.32 -9.67
C ALA A 95 3.90 -1.42 -9.50
N ILE A 96 2.90 -1.41 -10.39
CA ILE A 96 1.56 -2.00 -10.20
C ILE A 96 1.54 -3.52 -10.19
N ASP A 97 2.53 -4.20 -10.75
CA ASP A 97 2.58 -5.66 -10.85
C ASP A 97 3.22 -6.32 -9.62
N HIS A 98 4.52 -6.10 -9.34
CA HIS A 98 5.25 -6.80 -8.28
C HIS A 98 4.94 -6.27 -6.86
N GLU A 99 4.48 -5.04 -6.75
CA GLU A 99 4.01 -4.41 -5.49
C GLU A 99 2.47 -4.35 -5.40
N GLY A 100 1.77 -4.81 -6.43
CA GLY A 100 0.32 -4.80 -6.51
C GLY A 100 -0.27 -6.17 -6.82
N TRP A 101 -0.36 -6.51 -8.11
CA TRP A 101 -1.10 -7.70 -8.55
C TRP A 101 -0.48 -9.02 -8.08
N ALA A 102 0.84 -9.12 -8.01
CA ALA A 102 1.52 -10.32 -7.53
C ALA A 102 1.23 -10.53 -6.04
N ILE A 103 1.32 -9.47 -5.25
CA ILE A 103 0.98 -9.48 -3.81
C ILE A 103 -0.50 -9.87 -3.61
N ALA A 104 -1.40 -9.30 -4.40
CA ALA A 104 -2.83 -9.60 -4.31
C ALA A 104 -3.12 -11.09 -4.55
N ARG A 105 -2.47 -11.70 -5.55
CA ARG A 105 -2.60 -13.14 -5.80
C ARG A 105 -2.08 -13.99 -4.65
N TRP A 106 -0.95 -13.60 -4.06
CA TRP A 106 -0.41 -14.29 -2.89
C TRP A 106 -1.36 -14.21 -1.70
N LEU A 107 -1.91 -13.03 -1.40
CA LEU A 107 -2.90 -12.84 -0.34
C LEU A 107 -4.15 -13.70 -0.55
N ASN A 108 -4.63 -13.81 -1.80
CA ASN A 108 -5.75 -14.71 -2.12
C ASN A 108 -5.42 -16.17 -1.81
N GLY A 109 -4.16 -16.60 -2.02
CA GLY A 109 -3.69 -17.95 -1.68
C GLY A 109 -3.79 -18.28 -0.20
N ILE A 110 -3.73 -17.26 0.68
CA ILE A 110 -3.91 -17.41 2.14
C ILE A 110 -5.29 -16.97 2.62
N GLY A 111 -6.25 -16.78 1.70
CA GLY A 111 -7.65 -16.51 2.00
C GLY A 111 -7.98 -15.03 2.31
N VAL A 112 -7.11 -14.11 2.00
CA VAL A 112 -7.30 -12.67 2.22
C VAL A 112 -7.72 -11.99 0.91
N ALA A 113 -8.79 -11.19 0.94
CA ALA A 113 -9.17 -10.35 -0.19
C ALA A 113 -8.16 -9.20 -0.35
N ALA A 114 -7.83 -8.83 -1.58
CA ALA A 114 -6.87 -7.79 -1.87
C ALA A 114 -7.40 -6.81 -2.92
N LEU A 115 -7.19 -5.51 -2.69
CA LEU A 115 -7.70 -4.44 -3.52
C LEU A 115 -6.52 -3.55 -3.90
N VAL A 116 -6.03 -3.69 -5.13
CA VAL A 116 -4.87 -2.91 -5.62
C VAL A 116 -5.36 -1.58 -6.15
N VAL A 117 -4.90 -0.51 -5.52
CA VAL A 117 -5.34 0.85 -5.86
C VAL A 117 -4.37 1.50 -6.84
N LYS A 118 -4.90 1.94 -7.96
CA LYS A 118 -4.25 2.85 -8.88
C LYS A 118 -4.61 4.28 -8.44
N TYR A 119 -3.89 4.80 -7.46
CA TYR A 119 -4.12 6.15 -6.94
C TYR A 119 -3.47 7.21 -7.84
N ARG A 120 -3.97 8.44 -7.80
CA ARG A 120 -3.51 9.53 -8.66
C ARG A 120 -2.05 9.89 -8.39
N VAL A 121 -1.26 9.80 -9.46
CA VAL A 121 0.13 10.25 -9.54
C VAL A 121 0.36 10.92 -10.87
N SER A 122 1.28 11.87 -10.92
CA SER A 122 1.66 12.50 -12.18
C SER A 122 3.17 12.50 -12.35
N ALA A 123 3.63 12.31 -13.58
CA ALA A 123 5.06 12.30 -13.92
C ALA A 123 5.57 13.64 -14.46
N THR A 124 4.71 14.64 -14.65
CA THR A 124 5.10 15.96 -15.16
C THR A 124 5.13 17.01 -14.07
N GLU A 125 5.98 18.03 -14.23
CA GLU A 125 6.08 19.13 -13.26
C GLU A 125 4.81 19.99 -13.16
N THR A 126 4.03 20.06 -14.24
CA THR A 126 2.82 20.89 -14.33
C THR A 126 1.57 20.20 -13.82
N ASP A 127 1.54 18.86 -13.84
CA ASP A 127 0.37 18.03 -13.56
C ASP A 127 0.62 17.16 -12.33
N LYS A 128 1.00 17.76 -11.20
CA LYS A 128 1.30 16.99 -9.98
C LYS A 128 0.08 16.87 -9.08
N TYR A 129 -0.30 15.64 -8.82
CA TYR A 129 -1.26 15.32 -7.76
C TYR A 129 -0.56 15.29 -6.40
N ARG A 130 -0.46 16.46 -5.79
CA ARG A 130 0.17 16.65 -4.47
C ARG A 130 -0.79 16.31 -3.34
N PHE A 131 -0.26 16.31 -2.11
CA PHE A 131 -1.09 16.24 -0.92
C PHE A 131 -2.23 17.30 -0.98
N PRO A 132 -3.50 16.92 -0.68
CA PRO A 132 -3.90 15.64 -0.10
C PRO A 132 -4.40 14.59 -1.11
N VAL A 133 -4.26 14.80 -2.43
CA VAL A 133 -4.94 14.02 -3.48
C VAL A 133 -4.71 12.51 -3.38
N PRO A 134 -3.47 11.98 -3.28
CA PRO A 134 -3.27 10.53 -3.12
C PRO A 134 -3.93 9.97 -1.84
N LEU A 135 -3.96 10.75 -0.76
CA LEU A 135 -4.59 10.32 0.50
C LEU A 135 -6.12 10.29 0.38
N LEU A 136 -6.71 11.22 -0.37
CA LEU A 136 -8.16 11.17 -0.69
C LEU A 136 -8.52 9.88 -1.42
N ASP A 137 -7.68 9.45 -2.38
CA ASP A 137 -7.89 8.22 -3.14
C ASP A 137 -7.76 6.97 -2.23
N ALA A 138 -6.74 6.93 -1.37
CA ALA A 138 -6.56 5.84 -0.43
C ALA A 138 -7.74 5.74 0.56
N ARG A 139 -8.20 6.85 1.12
CA ARG A 139 -9.38 6.89 2.00
C ARG A 139 -10.65 6.43 1.30
N GLN A 140 -10.83 6.85 0.04
CA GLN A 140 -12.01 6.44 -0.75
C GLN A 140 -12.00 4.95 -1.04
N ALA A 141 -10.82 4.37 -1.36
CA ALA A 141 -10.68 2.93 -1.52
C ALA A 141 -11.07 2.17 -0.24
N MET A 142 -10.62 2.64 0.93
CA MET A 142 -11.01 2.05 2.21
C MET A 142 -12.53 2.09 2.45
N ARG A 143 -13.20 3.20 2.09
CA ARG A 143 -14.67 3.31 2.18
C ARG A 143 -15.38 2.35 1.22
N LEU A 144 -14.90 2.24 -0.01
CA LEU A 144 -15.46 1.33 -1.02
C LEU A 144 -15.37 -0.14 -0.59
N VAL A 145 -14.25 -0.55 -0.01
CA VAL A 145 -14.12 -1.92 0.53
C VAL A 145 -15.19 -2.19 1.59
N ARG A 146 -15.40 -1.26 2.50
CA ARG A 146 -16.42 -1.41 3.56
C ARG A 146 -17.85 -1.34 3.04
N ALA A 147 -18.09 -0.56 1.99
CA ALA A 147 -19.40 -0.49 1.34
C ALA A 147 -19.77 -1.82 0.66
N ASN A 148 -18.79 -2.49 0.07
CA ASN A 148 -18.98 -3.73 -0.66
C ASN A 148 -18.65 -4.99 0.18
N ALA A 149 -18.37 -4.85 1.47
CA ALA A 149 -17.86 -5.90 2.33
C ALA A 149 -18.73 -7.17 2.27
N ALA A 150 -20.05 -7.04 2.39
CA ALA A 150 -20.97 -8.17 2.32
C ALA A 150 -20.94 -8.89 0.96
N ALA A 151 -20.91 -8.12 -0.15
CA ALA A 151 -20.88 -8.68 -1.49
C ALA A 151 -19.56 -9.43 -1.79
N TRP A 152 -18.46 -9.00 -1.16
CA TRP A 152 -17.12 -9.58 -1.36
C TRP A 152 -16.73 -10.61 -0.30
N GLY A 153 -17.63 -10.94 0.64
CA GLY A 153 -17.33 -11.85 1.74
C GLY A 153 -16.25 -11.31 2.70
N VAL A 154 -16.20 -9.98 2.87
CA VAL A 154 -15.25 -9.28 3.73
C VAL A 154 -15.92 -8.86 5.03
N ASP A 155 -15.23 -9.02 6.15
CA ASP A 155 -15.59 -8.44 7.44
C ASP A 155 -15.08 -6.98 7.49
N ALA A 156 -15.99 -6.02 7.55
CA ALA A 156 -15.66 -4.59 7.55
C ALA A 156 -14.77 -4.15 8.74
N THR A 157 -14.66 -4.98 9.79
CA THR A 157 -13.79 -4.76 10.96
C THR A 157 -12.40 -5.38 10.81
N ARG A 158 -12.10 -6.01 9.65
CA ARG A 158 -10.85 -6.71 9.37
C ARG A 158 -10.21 -6.22 8.06
N VAL A 159 -10.32 -4.91 7.79
CA VAL A 159 -9.79 -4.25 6.59
C VAL A 159 -8.51 -3.50 6.94
N GLY A 160 -7.38 -3.95 6.38
CA GLY A 160 -6.07 -3.33 6.52
C GLY A 160 -5.65 -2.50 5.30
N VAL A 161 -4.54 -1.79 5.46
CA VAL A 161 -3.83 -1.11 4.38
C VAL A 161 -2.41 -1.65 4.28
N MET A 162 -1.92 -1.87 3.06
CA MET A 162 -0.54 -2.27 2.77
C MET A 162 0.05 -1.27 1.78
N GLY A 163 1.30 -0.87 1.99
CA GLY A 163 1.96 0.01 1.04
C GLY A 163 3.45 -0.24 0.93
N PHE A 164 3.99 0.08 -0.24
CA PHE A 164 5.37 -0.15 -0.64
C PHE A 164 6.07 1.18 -0.93
N SER A 165 7.29 1.40 -0.43
CA SER A 165 8.05 2.61 -0.74
C SER A 165 7.23 3.90 -0.51
N ALA A 166 7.02 4.74 -1.51
CA ALA A 166 6.11 5.90 -1.43
C ALA A 166 4.65 5.50 -1.17
N GLY A 167 4.18 4.34 -1.67
CA GLY A 167 2.89 3.76 -1.28
C GLY A 167 2.87 3.33 0.20
N GLY A 168 4.02 2.96 0.76
CA GLY A 168 4.21 2.75 2.20
C GLY A 168 4.01 4.04 3.01
N HIS A 169 4.49 5.16 2.48
CA HIS A 169 4.18 6.47 3.05
C HIS A 169 2.68 6.78 2.98
N LEU A 170 2.04 6.54 1.84
CA LEU A 170 0.60 6.74 1.70
C LEU A 170 -0.21 5.84 2.65
N ALA A 171 0.23 4.60 2.85
CA ALA A 171 -0.36 3.69 3.83
C ALA A 171 -0.16 4.21 5.25
N SER A 172 1.04 4.68 5.60
CA SER A 172 1.31 5.24 6.93
C SER A 172 0.51 6.53 7.19
N MET A 173 0.30 7.41 6.19
CA MET A 173 -0.64 8.53 6.30
C MET A 173 -2.08 8.04 6.54
N THR A 174 -2.52 6.98 5.85
CA THR A 174 -3.86 6.42 6.04
C THR A 174 -4.06 5.88 7.46
N LEU A 175 -2.99 5.37 8.08
CA LEU A 175 -2.97 4.88 9.48
C LEU A 175 -2.95 6.02 10.50
N THR A 176 -2.18 7.08 10.26
CA THR A 176 -1.86 8.09 11.27
C THR A 176 -2.66 9.39 11.14
N MET A 177 -3.23 9.65 9.98
CA MET A 177 -3.99 10.88 9.70
C MET A 177 -5.50 10.63 9.58
N ALA A 178 -6.03 9.53 10.12
CA ALA A 178 -7.44 9.16 9.96
C ALA A 178 -8.42 10.19 10.57
N ALA A 179 -8.00 10.95 11.57
CA ALA A 179 -8.81 11.99 12.21
C ALA A 179 -8.69 13.36 11.50
N ASP A 180 -7.75 13.52 10.56
CA ASP A 180 -7.52 14.81 9.91
C ASP A 180 -8.64 15.14 8.91
N SER A 181 -9.10 16.38 8.92
CA SER A 181 -9.96 16.91 7.87
C SER A 181 -9.10 17.30 6.67
N LEU A 182 -9.42 16.78 5.49
CA LEU A 182 -8.67 17.05 4.28
C LEU A 182 -9.43 17.99 3.34
N ALA A 183 -8.71 18.97 2.79
CA ALA A 183 -9.27 19.86 1.79
C ALA A 183 -9.77 19.07 0.57
N GLY A 184 -11.01 19.34 0.13
CA GLY A 184 -11.62 18.64 -0.99
C GLY A 184 -12.12 17.22 -0.68
N GLU A 185 -12.06 16.76 0.56
CA GLU A 185 -12.57 15.43 0.90
C GLU A 185 -14.08 15.38 0.70
N HIS A 186 -14.52 14.50 -0.18
CA HIS A 186 -15.93 14.28 -0.47
C HIS A 186 -16.20 12.78 -0.60
N ALA A 187 -16.82 12.22 0.40
CA ALA A 187 -17.13 10.79 0.44
C ALA A 187 -18.42 10.41 -0.31
N GLY A 188 -19.23 11.40 -0.71
CA GLY A 188 -20.51 11.19 -1.40
C GLY A 188 -21.41 10.21 -0.65
N THR A 189 -21.95 9.23 -1.34
CA THR A 189 -22.79 8.16 -0.77
C THR A 189 -22.08 7.28 0.23
N LEU A 190 -20.75 7.39 0.34
CA LEU A 190 -19.91 6.60 1.26
C LEU A 190 -19.55 7.35 2.56
N ALA A 191 -20.14 8.52 2.81
CA ALA A 191 -19.83 9.37 3.98
C ALA A 191 -19.97 8.63 5.33
N GLY A 192 -20.91 7.67 5.43
CA GLY A 192 -21.09 6.84 6.62
C GLY A 192 -20.14 5.66 6.76
N LYS A 193 -19.22 5.46 5.80
CA LYS A 193 -18.23 4.37 5.84
C LYS A 193 -16.89 4.87 6.35
N SER A 194 -16.34 4.17 7.35
CA SER A 194 -15.01 4.51 7.88
C SER A 194 -13.93 4.31 6.82
N HIS A 195 -12.94 5.21 6.79
CA HIS A 195 -11.70 5.06 6.02
C HIS A 195 -10.51 4.63 6.88
N THR A 196 -10.68 4.50 8.20
CA THR A 196 -9.61 4.11 9.12
C THR A 196 -9.28 2.63 8.96
N PRO A 197 -8.02 2.24 8.68
CA PRO A 197 -7.63 0.84 8.64
C PRO A 197 -7.74 0.17 10.02
N ASN A 198 -7.91 -1.16 10.04
CA ASN A 198 -7.86 -1.95 11.26
C ASN A 198 -6.44 -2.43 11.59
N PHE A 199 -5.56 -2.47 10.58
CA PHE A 199 -4.13 -2.81 10.70
C PHE A 199 -3.36 -2.26 9.49
N GLY A 200 -2.02 -2.16 9.64
CA GLY A 200 -1.11 -1.72 8.60
C GLY A 200 -0.05 -2.74 8.24
N VAL A 201 0.44 -2.69 6.98
CA VAL A 201 1.62 -3.41 6.50
C VAL A 201 2.46 -2.43 5.69
N LEU A 202 3.66 -2.13 6.16
CA LEU A 202 4.56 -1.16 5.54
C LEU A 202 5.81 -1.86 5.04
N VAL A 203 6.05 -1.84 3.74
CA VAL A 203 7.13 -2.59 3.08
C VAL A 203 8.13 -1.58 2.52
N TYR A 204 9.36 -1.58 3.06
CA TYR A 204 10.42 -0.58 2.81
C TYR A 204 9.85 0.85 2.65
N PRO A 205 9.04 1.29 3.62
CA PRO A 205 8.24 2.51 3.44
C PRO A 205 9.11 3.75 3.46
N VAL A 206 8.80 4.74 2.62
CA VAL A 206 9.11 6.12 2.92
C VAL A 206 8.29 6.54 4.14
N ILE A 207 8.86 7.24 5.08
CA ILE A 207 8.20 7.67 6.33
C ILE A 207 8.44 9.16 6.56
N SER A 208 9.69 9.58 6.69
CA SER A 208 10.01 10.99 6.90
C SER A 208 10.07 11.75 5.59
N MET A 209 9.43 12.91 5.57
CA MET A 209 9.47 13.86 4.47
C MET A 209 10.41 15.03 4.76
N HIS A 210 10.90 15.17 5.99
CA HIS A 210 11.72 16.31 6.41
C HIS A 210 13.17 15.98 6.75
N GLU A 211 13.45 14.75 7.19
CA GLU A 211 14.76 14.31 7.59
C GLU A 211 15.71 14.08 6.39
N ALA A 212 17.02 14.21 6.63
CA ALA A 212 18.03 14.01 5.60
C ALA A 212 18.08 12.56 5.06
N TRP A 213 17.68 11.58 5.87
CA TRP A 213 17.54 10.18 5.50
C TRP A 213 16.17 9.85 4.90
N GLY A 214 15.28 10.83 4.78
CA GLY A 214 14.01 10.67 4.05
C GLY A 214 14.23 10.59 2.54
N HIS A 215 13.27 10.00 1.81
CA HIS A 215 13.34 9.92 0.35
C HIS A 215 12.94 11.26 -0.29
N ARG A 216 13.93 12.07 -0.68
CA ARG A 216 13.73 13.42 -1.19
C ARG A 216 12.78 13.47 -2.39
N GLY A 217 12.91 12.54 -3.35
CA GLY A 217 12.06 12.50 -4.54
C GLY A 217 10.56 12.33 -4.20
N SER A 218 10.23 11.44 -3.26
CA SER A 218 8.84 11.29 -2.79
C SER A 218 8.33 12.55 -2.09
N SER A 219 9.20 13.19 -1.28
CA SER A 219 8.86 14.43 -0.58
C SER A 219 8.58 15.56 -1.57
N ASP A 220 9.42 15.74 -2.59
CA ASP A 220 9.24 16.78 -3.60
C ASP A 220 8.01 16.53 -4.49
N ASN A 221 7.73 15.28 -4.83
CA ASN A 221 6.54 14.93 -5.63
C ASN A 221 5.24 15.14 -4.85
N LEU A 222 5.20 14.76 -3.56
CA LEU A 222 3.98 14.87 -2.76
C LEU A 222 3.77 16.28 -2.19
N ALA A 223 4.78 16.89 -1.60
CA ALA A 223 4.69 18.19 -0.94
C ALA A 223 4.95 19.37 -1.90
N GLY A 224 5.75 19.14 -2.93
CA GLY A 224 6.28 20.16 -3.84
C GLY A 224 7.73 20.54 -3.51
N THR A 225 8.48 20.95 -4.54
CA THR A 225 9.89 21.37 -4.39
C THR A 225 10.04 22.62 -3.51
N SER A 226 9.03 23.49 -3.52
CA SER A 226 8.97 24.73 -2.71
C SER A 226 8.34 24.52 -1.31
N ALA A 227 8.01 23.28 -0.94
CA ALA A 227 7.42 23.02 0.38
C ALA A 227 8.39 23.41 1.50
N THR A 228 7.88 24.13 2.49
CA THR A 228 8.62 24.55 3.68
C THR A 228 8.99 23.36 4.57
N PRO A 229 10.00 23.47 5.43
CA PRO A 229 10.30 22.42 6.42
C PRO A 229 9.08 22.03 7.27
N ALA A 230 8.28 22.99 7.69
CA ALA A 230 7.06 22.74 8.47
C ALA A 230 6.01 21.91 7.69
N GLN A 231 5.81 22.19 6.39
CA GLN A 231 4.92 21.39 5.55
C GLN A 231 5.42 19.96 5.37
N ARG A 232 6.74 19.76 5.19
CA ARG A 232 7.34 18.42 5.12
C ARG A 232 7.21 17.68 6.44
N GLN A 233 7.41 18.38 7.57
CA GLN A 233 7.25 17.82 8.91
C GLN A 233 5.82 17.35 9.16
N GLN A 234 4.81 18.09 8.71
CA GLN A 234 3.40 17.68 8.80
C GLN A 234 3.09 16.37 8.06
N LEU A 235 3.84 16.07 7.01
CA LEU A 235 3.71 14.85 6.21
C LEU A 235 4.63 13.71 6.71
N SER A 236 5.46 13.94 7.71
CA SER A 236 6.37 12.93 8.28
C SER A 236 5.61 12.09 9.29
N THR A 237 5.32 10.85 8.91
CA THR A 237 4.30 10.03 9.60
C THR A 237 4.79 9.43 10.91
N GLU A 238 6.11 9.33 11.14
CA GLU A 238 6.70 8.99 12.44
C GLU A 238 6.31 10.00 13.53
N LEU A 239 6.07 11.25 13.16
CA LEU A 239 5.64 12.33 14.07
C LEU A 239 4.11 12.34 14.29
N ARG A 240 3.39 11.49 13.57
CA ARG A 240 1.92 11.44 13.58
C ARG A 240 1.37 10.20 14.30
N VAL A 241 2.24 9.30 14.73
CA VAL A 241 1.83 8.10 15.49
C VAL A 241 1.22 8.53 16.81
N THR A 242 0.09 7.93 17.16
CA THR A 242 -0.62 8.13 18.43
C THR A 242 -1.08 6.78 18.99
N THR A 243 -1.64 6.77 20.19
CA THR A 243 -2.26 5.55 20.77
C THR A 243 -3.44 5.01 19.94
N ALA A 244 -4.00 5.80 19.03
CA ALA A 244 -5.09 5.40 18.14
C ALA A 244 -4.56 4.79 16.81
N THR A 245 -3.26 4.85 16.55
CA THR A 245 -2.66 4.25 15.34
C THR A 245 -2.86 2.73 15.38
N PRO A 246 -3.36 2.12 14.29
CA PRO A 246 -3.59 0.68 14.27
C PRO A 246 -2.31 -0.15 14.36
N PRO A 247 -2.40 -1.41 14.84
CA PRO A 247 -1.29 -2.35 14.82
C PRO A 247 -0.66 -2.47 13.44
N THR A 248 0.68 -2.44 13.35
CA THR A 248 1.37 -2.38 12.04
C THR A 248 2.55 -3.34 11.98
N PHE A 249 2.69 -4.03 10.85
CA PHE A 249 3.81 -4.87 10.48
C PHE A 249 4.71 -4.09 9.51
N LEU A 250 6.03 -4.11 9.76
CA LEU A 250 7.02 -3.40 8.96
C LEU A 250 8.11 -4.35 8.47
N VAL A 251 8.58 -4.14 7.24
CA VAL A 251 9.76 -4.82 6.70
C VAL A 251 10.66 -3.85 5.94
N ALA A 252 11.97 -4.04 6.06
CA ALA A 252 12.98 -3.26 5.35
C ALA A 252 14.26 -4.08 5.17
N THR A 253 15.20 -3.56 4.39
CA THR A 253 16.58 -4.09 4.32
C THR A 253 17.59 -3.04 4.74
N GLN A 254 18.69 -3.50 5.33
CA GLN A 254 19.74 -2.60 5.81
C GLN A 254 20.50 -1.94 4.65
N ASP A 255 20.61 -2.62 3.53
CA ASP A 255 21.32 -2.17 2.32
C ASP A 255 20.42 -1.41 1.33
N ASP A 256 19.24 -0.93 1.76
CA ASP A 256 18.38 -0.07 0.96
C ASP A 256 19.03 1.33 0.83
N ASP A 257 19.50 1.65 -0.36
CA ASP A 257 20.18 2.90 -0.71
C ASP A 257 19.22 3.99 -1.22
N ALA A 258 17.99 3.62 -1.59
CA ALA A 258 16.96 4.55 -2.04
C ALA A 258 16.10 5.07 -0.88
N VAL A 259 15.66 4.17 0.01
CA VAL A 259 14.87 4.51 1.20
C VAL A 259 15.56 3.93 2.44
N PRO A 260 16.46 4.67 3.06
CA PRO A 260 17.23 4.20 4.19
C PRO A 260 16.38 3.57 5.29
N VAL A 261 16.87 2.46 5.85
CA VAL A 261 16.17 1.66 6.88
C VAL A 261 15.70 2.48 8.08
N GLN A 262 16.32 3.65 8.32
CA GLN A 262 15.93 4.62 9.35
C GLN A 262 14.46 5.03 9.25
N ASN A 263 13.86 5.04 8.05
CA ASN A 263 12.44 5.28 7.86
C ASN A 263 11.60 4.27 8.66
N SER A 264 11.84 2.99 8.46
CA SER A 264 11.12 1.90 9.17
C SER A 264 11.41 1.90 10.67
N ILE A 265 12.67 2.15 11.06
CA ILE A 265 13.10 2.23 12.46
C ILE A 265 12.39 3.39 13.17
N ALA A 266 12.36 4.59 12.59
CA ALA A 266 11.72 5.76 13.19
C ALA A 266 10.22 5.55 13.41
N PHE A 267 9.50 4.99 12.44
CA PHE A 267 8.07 4.69 12.60
C PHE A 267 7.84 3.64 13.69
N TYR A 268 8.64 2.58 13.73
CA TYR A 268 8.53 1.54 14.77
C TYR A 268 8.85 2.08 16.16
N GLN A 269 9.85 2.95 16.30
CA GLN A 269 10.17 3.63 17.56
C GLN A 269 9.00 4.51 18.04
N ALA A 270 8.38 5.27 17.12
CA ALA A 270 7.19 6.06 17.43
C ALA A 270 6.02 5.16 17.88
N MET A 271 5.78 4.02 17.21
CA MET A 271 4.78 3.04 17.64
C MET A 271 5.07 2.54 19.06
N THR A 272 6.32 2.18 19.35
CA THR A 272 6.73 1.70 20.67
C THR A 272 6.51 2.76 21.76
N ALA A 273 6.87 4.02 21.48
CA ALA A 273 6.66 5.14 22.41
C ALA A 273 5.18 5.36 22.73
N HIS A 274 4.29 5.12 21.78
CA HIS A 274 2.84 5.21 21.95
C HIS A 274 2.16 3.89 22.33
N LYS A 275 2.92 2.83 22.62
CA LYS A 275 2.40 1.50 22.98
C LYS A 275 1.49 0.89 21.90
N VAL A 276 1.70 1.25 20.66
CA VAL A 276 1.01 0.66 19.51
C VAL A 276 1.65 -0.70 19.21
N PRO A 277 0.86 -1.79 19.14
CA PRO A 277 1.41 -3.10 18.81
C PRO A 277 2.00 -3.12 17.38
N GLY A 278 3.22 -3.62 17.23
CA GLY A 278 3.87 -3.71 15.93
C GLY A 278 4.97 -4.74 15.89
N GLU A 279 5.39 -5.06 14.68
CA GLU A 279 6.48 -5.97 14.39
C GLU A 279 7.33 -5.39 13.28
N LEU A 280 8.67 -5.40 13.44
CA LEU A 280 9.63 -4.89 12.46
C LEU A 280 10.64 -5.96 12.12
N HIS A 281 10.78 -6.30 10.84
CA HIS A 281 11.81 -7.19 10.32
C HIS A 281 12.79 -6.42 9.45
N ILE A 282 14.08 -6.59 9.70
CA ILE A 282 15.17 -5.99 8.92
C ILE A 282 16.09 -7.11 8.47
N TRP A 283 16.25 -7.28 7.14
CA TRP A 283 17.24 -8.16 6.56
C TRP A 283 18.51 -7.38 6.20
N GLU A 284 19.66 -8.02 6.27
CA GLU A 284 20.93 -7.39 5.90
C GLU A 284 20.95 -7.00 4.42
N LYS A 285 20.39 -7.86 3.54
CA LYS A 285 20.44 -7.74 2.09
C LYS A 285 19.06 -7.86 1.44
N GLY A 286 18.88 -7.11 0.34
CA GLY A 286 17.66 -7.11 -0.47
C GLY A 286 17.51 -5.85 -1.31
N GLY A 287 18.12 -4.75 -0.90
CA GLY A 287 18.01 -3.44 -1.54
C GLY A 287 16.60 -2.89 -1.51
N HIS A 288 16.32 -1.87 -2.32
CA HIS A 288 14.99 -1.29 -2.45
C HIS A 288 14.11 -2.03 -3.45
N GLY A 289 12.79 -2.04 -3.21
CA GLY A 289 11.83 -2.51 -4.20
C GLY A 289 11.81 -4.03 -4.39
N PHE A 290 12.20 -4.81 -3.38
CA PHE A 290 12.25 -6.27 -3.51
C PHE A 290 10.87 -6.90 -3.75
N GLY A 291 9.75 -6.35 -3.23
CA GLY A 291 8.40 -6.86 -3.46
C GLY A 291 8.31 -8.39 -3.46
N MET A 292 8.00 -8.97 -4.62
CA MET A 292 8.04 -10.42 -4.88
C MET A 292 9.12 -10.83 -5.89
N LEU A 293 10.18 -10.03 -6.06
CA LEU A 293 11.27 -10.33 -7.00
C LEU A 293 12.20 -11.38 -6.40
N ALA A 294 12.10 -12.62 -6.87
CA ALA A 294 12.80 -13.78 -6.30
C ALA A 294 14.34 -13.66 -6.29
N ASP A 295 14.91 -12.84 -7.17
CA ASP A 295 16.34 -12.56 -7.28
C ASP A 295 16.87 -11.58 -6.23
N ARG A 296 15.99 -10.97 -5.42
CA ARG A 296 16.33 -10.01 -4.36
C ARG A 296 16.65 -10.67 -3.00
N GLY A 297 16.99 -11.95 -2.99
CA GLY A 297 17.53 -12.64 -1.83
C GLY A 297 16.52 -13.01 -0.73
N ALA A 298 17.00 -13.10 0.52
CA ALA A 298 16.19 -13.57 1.66
C ALA A 298 15.02 -12.66 1.97
N ALA A 299 15.19 -11.34 1.90
CA ALA A 299 14.11 -10.39 2.17
C ALA A 299 12.88 -10.68 1.28
N ALA A 300 13.08 -10.84 -0.03
CA ALA A 300 12.00 -11.10 -0.99
C ALA A 300 11.30 -12.45 -0.76
N ARG A 301 12.02 -13.48 -0.26
CA ARG A 301 11.44 -14.80 0.02
C ARG A 301 10.68 -14.86 1.33
N ASP A 302 11.20 -14.20 2.35
CA ASP A 302 10.86 -14.53 3.74
C ASP A 302 9.88 -13.53 4.36
N TRP A 303 9.70 -12.33 3.80
CA TRP A 303 8.81 -11.34 4.39
C TRP A 303 7.32 -11.71 4.32
N LEU A 304 6.88 -12.34 3.23
CA LEU A 304 5.48 -12.78 3.09
C LEU A 304 5.13 -13.93 4.06
N PRO A 305 5.96 -14.97 4.24
CA PRO A 305 5.81 -15.92 5.34
C PRO A 305 5.76 -15.27 6.72
N ALA A 306 6.64 -14.31 7.01
CA ALA A 306 6.62 -13.56 8.28
C ALA A 306 5.32 -12.78 8.46
N LEU A 307 4.85 -12.10 7.41
CA LEU A 307 3.54 -11.43 7.42
C LEU A 307 2.39 -12.42 7.71
N ALA A 308 2.40 -13.60 7.09
CA ALA A 308 1.36 -14.61 7.34
C ALA A 308 1.35 -15.08 8.80
N VAL A 309 2.52 -15.23 9.44
CA VAL A 309 2.64 -15.55 10.86
C VAL A 309 2.03 -14.44 11.70
N TRP A 310 2.40 -13.19 11.45
CA TRP A 310 1.86 -12.02 12.16
C TRP A 310 0.34 -11.89 11.99
N MET A 311 -0.18 -12.04 10.76
CA MET A 311 -1.62 -12.01 10.48
C MET A 311 -2.37 -13.12 11.23
N ARG A 312 -1.79 -14.33 11.32
CA ARG A 312 -2.37 -15.44 12.06
C ARG A 312 -2.43 -15.15 13.56
N ALA A 313 -1.37 -14.63 14.13
CA ALA A 313 -1.32 -14.25 15.55
C ALA A 313 -2.39 -13.21 15.91
N ARG A 314 -2.80 -12.38 14.95
CA ARG A 314 -3.88 -11.39 15.09
C ARG A 314 -5.27 -11.91 14.73
N GLY A 315 -5.41 -13.20 14.45
CA GLY A 315 -6.68 -13.81 14.09
C GLY A 315 -7.18 -13.43 12.68
N LEU A 316 -6.37 -12.75 11.85
CA LEU A 316 -6.78 -12.29 10.51
C LEU A 316 -6.89 -13.46 9.50
N LEU A 317 -6.24 -14.60 9.76
CA LEU A 317 -6.31 -15.78 8.93
C LEU A 317 -7.25 -16.88 9.47
N VAL A 318 -8.05 -16.56 10.47
CA VAL A 318 -9.08 -17.48 11.00
C VAL A 318 -10.33 -17.35 10.14
N ARG A 319 -10.80 -18.47 9.59
CA ARG A 319 -12.10 -18.55 8.90
C ARG A 319 -13.24 -18.36 9.91
N ARG A 320 -14.26 -17.63 9.52
CA ARG A 320 -15.48 -17.43 10.30
C ARG A 320 -16.69 -18.01 9.59
#